data_19c5a4dc32559c870a6cf2ba2887ee55
#
_entry.id   19c5a4dc32559c870a6cf2ba2887ee55
#
_cell.length_a   1.000
_cell.length_b   1.000
_cell.length_c   1.000
_cell.angle_alpha   90.00
_cell.angle_beta   90.00
_cell.angle_gamma   90.00
#
_symmetry.space_group_name_H-M   'P 1'
#
loop_
_entity.id
_entity.type
_entity.pdbx_description
1 polymer ?
#
loop_
_entity_poly.entity_id
_entity_poly.type
_entity_poly.pdbx_seq_one_letter_code
_entity_poly.pdbx_strand_id
1 'polypeptide(L)'
;MTDWASLRYVVADVEGNGQQPPDLVELAVVPIVNGVIGEPASWLVKPPRQISSMATRIHGLTNQDVAAARAFADIESEVLQVLDADALVAHNAHVDVGVLRRHLGEWECPEVLDTLKLARRLLPAQPSYKLGALVTAFSLADGLPAGLVPHRATYDALVTARLFVRLATHDADGPLSLEELRGREPGGDSGAPSLF
;
A
#
# COMPACT_ATOMS: atom_id res chain seq x y z
N MET A 1 11.41 -2.88 -23.20
CA MET A 1 11.05 -2.25 -21.93
C MET A 1 10.23 -3.26 -21.15
N THR A 2 10.49 -3.45 -19.87
CA THR A 2 9.72 -4.41 -19.07
C THR A 2 8.37 -3.79 -18.77
N ASP A 3 7.30 -4.47 -19.20
CA ASP A 3 5.91 -4.07 -18.92
C ASP A 3 5.68 -4.16 -17.39
N TRP A 4 5.06 -3.13 -16.81
CA TRP A 4 4.73 -3.14 -15.39
C TRP A 4 3.90 -4.37 -14.99
N ALA A 5 3.01 -4.84 -15.85
CA ALA A 5 2.16 -5.99 -15.60
C ALA A 5 2.92 -7.32 -15.50
N SER A 6 4.20 -7.37 -15.89
CA SER A 6 5.01 -8.60 -15.81
C SER A 6 5.49 -8.92 -14.40
N LEU A 7 5.40 -7.98 -13.46
CA LEU A 7 5.77 -8.17 -12.06
C LEU A 7 4.56 -8.58 -11.21
N ARG A 8 4.87 -9.22 -10.08
CA ARG A 8 3.92 -9.48 -9.01
C ARG A 8 4.03 -8.35 -7.99
N TYR A 9 2.92 -7.68 -7.71
CA TYR A 9 2.84 -6.65 -6.69
C TYR A 9 1.99 -7.11 -5.51
N VAL A 10 2.30 -6.57 -4.35
CA VAL A 10 1.40 -6.59 -3.20
C VAL A 10 1.12 -5.17 -2.78
N VAL A 11 -0.14 -4.83 -2.63
CA VAL A 11 -0.59 -3.54 -2.11
C VAL A 11 -0.88 -3.73 -0.63
N ALA A 12 -0.17 -3.00 0.23
CA ALA A 12 -0.35 -3.09 1.67
C ALA A 12 -0.91 -1.79 2.23
N ASP A 13 -1.77 -1.93 3.24
CA ASP A 13 -2.25 -0.83 4.06
C ASP A 13 -2.32 -1.28 5.52
N VAL A 14 -1.95 -0.40 6.46
CA VAL A 14 -1.92 -0.70 7.88
C VAL A 14 -2.66 0.36 8.70
N GLU A 15 -3.41 -0.10 9.71
CA GLU A 15 -3.95 0.77 10.74
C GLU A 15 -3.17 0.60 12.05
N GLY A 16 -2.81 1.70 12.65
CA GLY A 16 -2.01 1.74 13.87
C GLY A 16 -2.82 2.10 15.11
N ASN A 17 -2.29 1.78 16.30
CA ASN A 17 -2.93 2.09 17.59
C ASN A 17 -2.84 3.58 18.00
N GLY A 18 -2.21 4.44 17.19
CA GLY A 18 -2.04 5.86 17.48
C GLY A 18 -0.98 6.18 18.54
N GLN A 19 -0.13 5.22 18.90
CA GLN A 19 1.04 5.42 19.76
C GLN A 19 2.28 5.80 18.92
N GLN A 20 3.35 6.18 19.58
CA GLN A 20 4.63 6.47 18.93
C GLN A 20 5.73 5.58 19.52
N PRO A 21 6.39 4.79 18.69
CA PRO A 21 6.02 4.38 17.33
C PRO A 21 4.69 3.59 17.33
N PRO A 22 3.90 3.55 16.23
CA PRO A 22 2.60 2.89 16.23
C PRO A 22 2.73 1.36 16.26
N ASP A 23 1.88 0.68 17.04
CA ASP A 23 1.70 -0.77 16.94
C ASP A 23 0.64 -1.09 15.90
N LEU A 24 0.77 -2.22 15.23
CA LEU A 24 -0.17 -2.69 14.22
C LEU A 24 -1.49 -3.13 14.87
N VAL A 25 -2.60 -2.68 14.31
CA VAL A 25 -3.99 -3.02 14.71
C VAL A 25 -4.72 -3.76 13.60
N GLU A 26 -4.55 -3.34 12.36
CA GLU A 26 -5.11 -3.99 11.18
C GLU A 26 -4.09 -3.95 10.05
N LEU A 27 -4.00 -5.04 9.29
CA LEU A 27 -3.21 -5.13 8.06
C LEU A 27 -4.10 -5.69 6.97
N ALA A 28 -4.02 -5.13 5.78
CA ALA A 28 -4.56 -5.74 4.57
C ALA A 28 -3.50 -5.77 3.48
N VAL A 29 -3.52 -6.84 2.69
CA VAL A 29 -2.64 -7.05 1.55
C VAL A 29 -3.47 -7.49 0.36
N VAL A 30 -3.32 -6.79 -0.77
CA VAL A 30 -4.02 -7.09 -2.03
C VAL A 30 -2.98 -7.44 -3.09
N PRO A 31 -2.97 -8.65 -3.66
CA PRO A 31 -2.04 -9.02 -4.72
C PRO A 31 -2.48 -8.41 -6.05
N ILE A 32 -1.50 -8.05 -6.89
CA ILE A 32 -1.71 -7.72 -8.30
C ILE A 32 -0.77 -8.61 -9.12
N VAL A 33 -1.35 -9.45 -9.96
CA VAL A 33 -0.61 -10.41 -10.80
C VAL A 33 -1.07 -10.25 -12.24
N ASN A 34 -0.13 -10.10 -13.16
CA ASN A 34 -0.42 -9.83 -14.57
C ASN A 34 -1.37 -8.62 -14.77
N GLY A 35 -1.22 -7.59 -13.95
CA GLY A 35 -2.09 -6.41 -13.97
C GLY A 35 -3.49 -6.61 -13.40
N VAL A 36 -3.82 -7.80 -12.90
CA VAL A 36 -5.14 -8.13 -12.32
C VAL A 36 -5.08 -8.05 -10.80
N ILE A 37 -6.00 -7.30 -10.22
CA ILE A 37 -6.17 -7.18 -8.76
C ILE A 37 -6.84 -8.45 -8.25
N GLY A 38 -6.21 -9.13 -7.30
CA GLY A 38 -6.73 -10.34 -6.66
C GLY A 38 -7.52 -10.06 -5.37
N GLU A 39 -7.86 -11.15 -4.68
CA GLU A 39 -8.61 -11.07 -3.42
C GLU A 39 -7.72 -10.57 -2.27
N PRO A 40 -8.24 -9.70 -1.40
CA PRO A 40 -7.52 -9.19 -0.25
C PRO A 40 -7.36 -10.27 0.84
N ALA A 41 -6.18 -10.32 1.44
CA ALA A 41 -5.96 -10.96 2.74
C ALA A 41 -5.91 -9.88 3.82
N SER A 42 -6.54 -10.11 4.97
CA SER A 42 -6.54 -9.13 6.05
C SER A 42 -6.53 -9.78 7.43
N TRP A 43 -5.93 -9.06 8.38
CA TRP A 43 -5.79 -9.49 9.77
C TRP A 43 -6.10 -8.33 10.70
N LEU A 44 -6.98 -8.58 11.69
CA LEU A 44 -7.00 -7.81 12.92
C LEU A 44 -5.91 -8.35 13.85
N VAL A 45 -5.15 -7.45 14.44
CA VAL A 45 -4.03 -7.77 15.31
C VAL A 45 -4.27 -7.17 16.68
N LYS A 46 -4.04 -7.96 17.74
CA LYS A 46 -4.05 -7.47 19.11
C LYS A 46 -2.74 -6.71 19.38
N PRO A 47 -2.77 -5.38 19.48
CA PRO A 47 -1.56 -4.62 19.76
C PRO A 47 -1.11 -4.79 21.20
N PRO A 48 0.21 -4.70 21.51
CA PRO A 48 0.70 -4.77 22.89
C PRO A 48 0.28 -3.58 23.74
N ARG A 49 0.06 -2.40 23.12
CA ARG A 49 -0.43 -1.18 23.78
C ARG A 49 -1.85 -0.85 23.30
N GLN A 50 -2.62 -0.21 24.14
CA GLN A 50 -4.00 0.16 23.82
C GLN A 50 -4.10 1.08 22.61
N ILE A 51 -5.21 0.92 21.87
CA ILE A 51 -5.61 1.83 20.80
C ILE A 51 -6.05 3.14 21.43
N SER A 52 -5.49 4.24 20.96
CA SER A 52 -5.84 5.58 21.42
C SER A 52 -7.24 5.99 20.91
N SER A 53 -7.89 6.88 21.66
CA SER A 53 -9.19 7.43 21.22
C SER A 53 -9.11 8.20 19.91
N MET A 54 -7.92 8.74 19.57
CA MET A 54 -7.71 9.41 18.30
C MET A 54 -7.66 8.40 17.15
N ALA A 55 -6.94 7.29 17.30
CA ALA A 55 -6.88 6.22 16.30
C ALA A 55 -8.28 5.61 16.09
N THR A 56 -9.01 5.31 17.17
CA THR A 56 -10.40 4.84 17.08
C THR A 56 -11.31 5.79 16.30
N ARG A 57 -11.14 7.12 16.44
CA ARG A 57 -11.92 8.08 15.64
C ARG A 57 -11.60 8.04 14.14
N ILE A 58 -10.42 7.57 13.77
CA ILE A 58 -9.99 7.46 12.37
C ILE A 58 -10.52 6.18 11.74
N HIS A 59 -10.10 5.00 12.28
CA HIS A 59 -10.39 3.70 11.66
C HIS A 59 -11.57 2.95 12.32
N GLY A 60 -12.15 3.48 13.40
CA GLY A 60 -13.34 2.91 14.05
C GLY A 60 -13.07 1.72 14.96
N LEU A 61 -11.87 1.12 14.95
CA LEU A 61 -11.54 -0.04 15.78
C LEU A 61 -11.29 0.38 17.23
N THR A 62 -11.83 -0.40 18.15
CA THR A 62 -11.68 -0.24 19.60
C THR A 62 -10.82 -1.36 20.20
N ASN A 63 -10.38 -1.20 21.45
CA ASN A 63 -9.67 -2.25 22.16
C ASN A 63 -10.54 -3.53 22.33
N GLN A 64 -11.85 -3.41 22.31
CA GLN A 64 -12.76 -4.55 22.40
C GLN A 64 -12.77 -5.36 21.09
N ASP A 65 -12.71 -4.68 19.93
CA ASP A 65 -12.72 -5.33 18.63
C ASP A 65 -11.49 -6.22 18.41
N VAL A 66 -10.35 -5.83 18.98
CA VAL A 66 -9.08 -6.57 18.85
C VAL A 66 -8.77 -7.46 20.07
N ALA A 67 -9.63 -7.49 21.08
CA ALA A 67 -9.36 -8.22 22.33
C ALA A 67 -9.11 -9.73 22.12
N ALA A 68 -9.85 -10.34 21.17
CA ALA A 68 -9.73 -11.75 20.80
C ALA A 68 -8.86 -11.97 19.54
N ALA A 69 -8.29 -10.91 18.96
CA ALA A 69 -7.41 -11.04 17.80
C ALA A 69 -6.08 -11.70 18.18
N ARG A 70 -5.45 -12.35 17.24
CA ARG A 70 -4.11 -12.93 17.40
C ARG A 70 -3.05 -11.83 17.57
N ALA A 71 -1.99 -12.10 18.31
CA ALA A 71 -0.82 -11.24 18.32
C ALA A 71 -0.11 -11.31 16.95
N PHE A 72 0.68 -10.29 16.61
CA PHE A 72 1.38 -10.28 15.33
C PHE A 72 2.29 -11.51 15.15
N ALA A 73 2.99 -11.93 16.18
CA ALA A 73 3.85 -13.11 16.15
C ALA A 73 3.12 -14.41 15.74
N ASP A 74 1.79 -14.50 16.00
CA ASP A 74 0.99 -15.66 15.65
C ASP A 74 0.57 -15.69 14.17
N ILE A 75 0.71 -14.57 13.47
CA ILE A 75 0.36 -14.41 12.04
C ILE A 75 1.56 -14.09 11.16
N GLU A 76 2.73 -13.88 11.72
CA GLU A 76 3.93 -13.42 11.02
C GLU A 76 4.24 -14.26 9.78
N SER A 77 4.20 -15.60 9.90
CA SER A 77 4.47 -16.49 8.78
C SER A 77 3.43 -16.38 7.65
N GLU A 78 2.16 -16.16 8.00
CA GLU A 78 1.08 -15.93 7.02
C GLU A 78 1.31 -14.61 6.28
N VAL A 79 1.68 -13.56 7.01
CA VAL A 79 1.97 -12.23 6.48
C VAL A 79 3.18 -12.28 5.54
N LEU A 80 4.27 -12.93 5.95
CA LEU A 80 5.47 -13.10 5.12
C LEU A 80 5.17 -13.79 3.79
N GLN A 81 4.31 -14.81 3.80
CA GLN A 81 3.91 -15.52 2.58
C GLN A 81 3.17 -14.62 1.58
N VAL A 82 2.29 -13.74 2.06
CA VAL A 82 1.53 -12.86 1.16
C VAL A 82 2.33 -11.63 0.74
N LEU A 83 3.36 -11.25 1.49
CA LEU A 83 4.29 -10.16 1.14
C LEU A 83 5.39 -10.59 0.18
N ASP A 84 5.48 -11.89 -0.16
CA ASP A 84 6.44 -12.41 -1.15
C ASP A 84 6.04 -11.97 -2.57
N ALA A 85 6.59 -10.84 -3.02
CA ALA A 85 6.32 -10.22 -4.31
C ALA A 85 7.54 -9.46 -4.81
N ASP A 86 7.52 -9.07 -6.09
CA ASP A 86 8.61 -8.30 -6.70
C ASP A 86 8.61 -6.84 -6.22
N ALA A 87 7.43 -6.28 -5.92
CA ALA A 87 7.31 -4.94 -5.37
C ALA A 87 6.12 -4.80 -4.41
N LEU A 88 6.30 -3.94 -3.41
CA LEU A 88 5.27 -3.50 -2.47
C LEU A 88 4.75 -2.13 -2.88
N VAL A 89 3.44 -1.99 -2.93
CA VAL A 89 2.74 -0.75 -3.25
C VAL A 89 1.98 -0.27 -2.02
N ALA A 90 2.06 1.02 -1.70
CA ALA A 90 1.22 1.63 -0.66
C ALA A 90 0.97 3.12 -0.98
N HIS A 91 0.02 3.73 -0.30
CA HIS A 91 -0.24 5.16 -0.45
C HIS A 91 0.40 5.96 0.69
N ASN A 92 1.46 6.72 0.41
CA ASN A 92 2.34 7.30 1.43
C ASN A 92 3.18 6.22 2.15
N ALA A 93 3.74 5.34 1.36
CA ALA A 93 4.28 4.03 1.70
C ALA A 93 5.28 3.99 2.88
N HIS A 94 5.94 5.10 3.22
CA HIS A 94 6.89 5.11 4.33
C HIS A 94 6.24 4.78 5.68
N VAL A 95 4.93 5.05 5.82
CA VAL A 95 4.16 4.75 7.05
C VAL A 95 3.98 3.24 7.17
N ASP A 96 3.40 2.62 6.15
CA ASP A 96 3.09 1.18 6.12
C ASP A 96 4.37 0.34 6.23
N VAL A 97 5.35 0.65 5.39
CA VAL A 97 6.65 -0.03 5.38
C VAL A 97 7.37 0.13 6.74
N GLY A 98 7.27 1.29 7.36
CA GLY A 98 7.85 1.54 8.69
C GLY A 98 7.23 0.65 9.78
N VAL A 99 5.90 0.45 9.73
CA VAL A 99 5.20 -0.47 10.65
C VAL A 99 5.58 -1.91 10.35
N LEU A 100 5.51 -2.35 9.08
CA LEU A 100 5.84 -3.72 8.68
C LEU A 100 7.27 -4.11 9.06
N ARG A 101 8.27 -3.28 8.74
CA ARG A 101 9.68 -3.54 9.10
C ARG A 101 9.89 -3.70 10.59
N ARG A 102 9.17 -2.94 11.41
CA ARG A 102 9.30 -3.05 12.84
C ARG A 102 8.73 -4.35 13.41
N HIS A 103 7.67 -4.86 12.79
CA HIS A 103 7.05 -6.11 13.22
C HIS A 103 7.72 -7.36 12.62
N LEU A 104 8.24 -7.26 11.40
CA LEU A 104 8.85 -8.37 10.66
C LEU A 104 10.38 -8.48 10.82
N GLY A 105 10.98 -7.58 11.62
CA GLY A 105 12.41 -7.64 11.93
C GLY A 105 13.32 -7.59 10.70
N GLU A 106 14.01 -8.68 10.42
CA GLU A 106 14.97 -8.81 9.30
C GLU A 106 14.31 -9.05 7.92
N TRP A 107 12.99 -8.80 7.80
CA TRP A 107 12.31 -8.95 6.52
C TRP A 107 12.95 -8.09 5.42
N GLU A 108 13.36 -8.75 4.35
CA GLU A 108 13.82 -8.08 3.14
C GLU A 108 12.62 -7.48 2.40
N CYS A 109 12.39 -6.19 2.65
CA CYS A 109 11.32 -5.46 2.00
C CYS A 109 11.59 -5.40 0.49
N PRO A 110 10.66 -5.84 -0.36
CA PRO A 110 10.83 -5.71 -1.81
C PRO A 110 10.89 -4.24 -2.24
N GLU A 111 11.05 -4.00 -3.53
CA GLU A 111 10.98 -2.64 -4.07
C GLU A 111 9.67 -1.96 -3.66
N VAL A 112 9.73 -0.69 -3.24
CA VAL A 112 8.57 0.05 -2.76
C VAL A 112 8.13 1.09 -3.79
N LEU A 113 6.88 0.98 -4.24
CA LEU A 113 6.23 1.96 -5.11
C LEU A 113 5.17 2.74 -4.32
N ASP A 114 5.32 4.05 -4.24
CA ASP A 114 4.45 4.93 -3.48
C ASP A 114 3.44 5.63 -4.40
N THR A 115 2.16 5.25 -4.30
CA THR A 115 1.10 5.80 -5.15
C THR A 115 0.84 7.29 -4.91
N LEU A 116 1.18 7.84 -3.72
CA LEU A 116 1.12 9.28 -3.48
C LEU A 116 2.16 10.02 -4.32
N LYS A 117 3.40 9.52 -4.37
CA LYS A 117 4.47 10.08 -5.19
C LYS A 117 4.16 9.92 -6.67
N LEU A 118 3.68 8.74 -7.06
CA LEU A 118 3.30 8.42 -8.43
C LEU A 118 2.16 9.34 -8.91
N ALA A 119 1.10 9.51 -8.11
CA ALA A 119 -0.01 10.38 -8.43
C ALA A 119 0.43 11.86 -8.57
N ARG A 120 1.30 12.36 -7.69
CA ARG A 120 1.85 13.73 -7.78
C ARG A 120 2.60 13.96 -9.08
N ARG A 121 3.32 12.96 -9.57
CA ARG A 121 4.07 13.05 -10.82
C ARG A 121 3.17 12.97 -12.06
N LEU A 122 2.25 12.02 -12.08
CA LEU A 122 1.43 11.73 -13.26
C LEU A 122 0.18 12.60 -13.39
N LEU A 123 -0.27 13.20 -12.29
CA LEU A 123 -1.50 13.97 -12.23
C LEU A 123 -1.25 15.39 -11.69
N PRO A 124 -0.40 16.22 -12.35
CA PRO A 124 0.04 17.50 -11.79
C PRO A 124 -1.09 18.52 -11.56
N ALA A 125 -2.22 18.35 -12.23
CA ALA A 125 -3.39 19.24 -12.09
C ALA A 125 -4.37 18.81 -10.97
N GLN A 126 -4.07 17.74 -10.23
CA GLN A 126 -4.96 17.23 -9.19
C GLN A 126 -4.94 18.13 -7.95
N PRO A 127 -6.11 18.60 -7.45
CA PRO A 127 -6.17 19.55 -6.34
C PRO A 127 -5.76 18.94 -5.00
N SER A 128 -5.84 17.61 -4.85
CA SER A 128 -5.47 16.88 -3.65
C SER A 128 -5.00 15.46 -3.98
N TYR A 129 -3.94 15.02 -3.31
CA TYR A 129 -3.39 13.67 -3.45
C TYR A 129 -3.67 12.78 -2.24
N LYS A 130 -4.56 13.21 -1.33
CA LYS A 130 -5.06 12.32 -0.27
C LYS A 130 -5.83 11.16 -0.90
N LEU A 131 -5.69 9.96 -0.37
CA LEU A 131 -6.32 8.77 -0.93
C LEU A 131 -7.83 8.98 -1.14
N GLY A 132 -8.56 9.45 -0.14
CA GLY A 132 -10.00 9.70 -0.26
C GLY A 132 -10.38 10.70 -1.35
N ALA A 133 -9.54 11.73 -1.62
CA ALA A 133 -9.76 12.66 -2.72
C ALA A 133 -9.57 11.99 -4.10
N LEU A 134 -8.55 11.14 -4.23
CA LEU A 134 -8.30 10.36 -5.45
C LEU A 134 -9.38 9.28 -5.66
N VAL A 135 -9.85 8.66 -4.58
CA VAL A 135 -11.00 7.72 -4.64
C VAL A 135 -12.22 8.39 -5.24
N THR A 136 -12.56 9.59 -4.76
CA THR A 136 -13.70 10.36 -5.30
C THR A 136 -13.46 10.81 -6.74
N ALA A 137 -12.27 11.35 -7.04
CA ALA A 137 -11.96 11.88 -8.36
C ALA A 137 -11.99 10.81 -9.46
N PHE A 138 -11.67 9.57 -9.12
CA PHE A 138 -11.53 8.46 -10.08
C PHE A 138 -12.54 7.33 -9.86
N SER A 139 -13.53 7.51 -8.98
CA SER A 139 -14.55 6.49 -8.68
C SER A 139 -13.95 5.13 -8.28
N LEU A 140 -12.83 5.16 -7.52
CA LEU A 140 -12.09 3.93 -7.21
C LEU A 140 -12.83 2.99 -6.25
N ALA A 141 -13.88 3.46 -5.59
CA ALA A 141 -14.72 2.65 -4.72
C ALA A 141 -15.89 1.97 -5.42
N ASP A 142 -16.17 2.31 -6.70
CA ASP A 142 -17.32 1.78 -7.41
C ASP A 142 -17.26 0.25 -7.53
N GLY A 143 -18.36 -0.42 -7.18
CA GLY A 143 -18.46 -1.88 -7.23
C GLY A 143 -17.61 -2.64 -6.20
N LEU A 144 -17.07 -1.97 -5.18
CA LEU A 144 -16.49 -2.67 -4.03
C LEU A 144 -17.58 -3.41 -3.23
N PRO A 145 -17.24 -4.51 -2.55
CA PRO A 145 -18.18 -5.21 -1.67
C PRO A 145 -18.81 -4.27 -0.62
N ALA A 146 -20.09 -4.50 -0.34
CA ALA A 146 -20.78 -3.75 0.70
C ALA A 146 -20.14 -3.97 2.08
N GLY A 147 -20.08 -2.93 2.90
CA GLY A 147 -19.53 -3.00 4.25
C GLY A 147 -18.06 -2.59 4.36
N LEU A 148 -17.34 -2.42 3.25
CA LEU A 148 -16.03 -1.81 3.26
C LEU A 148 -16.16 -0.28 3.44
N VAL A 149 -15.38 0.28 4.35
CA VAL A 149 -15.44 1.71 4.69
C VAL A 149 -14.04 2.33 4.70
N PRO A 150 -13.90 3.62 4.36
CA PRO A 150 -12.61 4.33 4.44
C PRO A 150 -11.97 4.21 5.83
N HIS A 151 -10.65 4.27 5.85
CA HIS A 151 -9.83 4.09 7.06
C HIS A 151 -9.97 2.69 7.69
N ARG A 152 -10.23 1.69 6.86
CA ARG A 152 -10.06 0.28 7.20
C ARG A 152 -9.08 -0.30 6.20
N ALA A 153 -8.12 -1.04 6.70
CA ALA A 153 -6.99 -1.49 5.88
C ALA A 153 -7.43 -2.20 4.59
N THR A 154 -8.47 -3.05 4.64
CA THR A 154 -8.98 -3.73 3.44
C THR A 154 -9.54 -2.76 2.40
N TYR A 155 -10.30 -1.75 2.82
CA TYR A 155 -10.82 -0.74 1.89
C TYR A 155 -9.68 0.07 1.27
N ASP A 156 -8.78 0.59 2.12
CA ASP A 156 -7.71 1.48 1.67
C ASP A 156 -6.69 0.75 0.79
N ALA A 157 -6.38 -0.52 1.08
CA ALA A 157 -5.55 -1.37 0.20
C ALA A 157 -6.21 -1.64 -1.15
N LEU A 158 -7.52 -1.94 -1.20
CA LEU A 158 -8.24 -2.18 -2.45
C LEU A 158 -8.31 -0.93 -3.35
N VAL A 159 -8.65 0.23 -2.77
CA VAL A 159 -8.69 1.47 -3.56
C VAL A 159 -7.29 1.93 -3.97
N THR A 160 -6.26 1.65 -3.16
CA THR A 160 -4.86 1.88 -3.52
C THR A 160 -4.42 0.96 -4.66
N ALA A 161 -4.84 -0.31 -4.68
CA ALA A 161 -4.59 -1.23 -5.79
C ALA A 161 -5.21 -0.72 -7.09
N ARG A 162 -6.46 -0.28 -7.04
CA ARG A 162 -7.14 0.33 -8.21
C ARG A 162 -6.48 1.62 -8.66
N LEU A 163 -6.04 2.46 -7.71
CA LEU A 163 -5.28 3.66 -8.03
C LEU A 163 -3.97 3.30 -8.73
N PHE A 164 -3.22 2.34 -8.21
CA PHE A 164 -1.96 1.90 -8.80
C PHE A 164 -2.15 1.41 -10.22
N VAL A 165 -3.07 0.48 -10.47
CA VAL A 165 -3.37 -0.02 -11.82
C VAL A 165 -3.77 1.13 -12.75
N ARG A 166 -4.64 2.04 -12.29
CA ARG A 166 -5.03 3.22 -13.07
C ARG A 166 -3.84 4.08 -13.45
N LEU A 167 -2.94 4.37 -12.49
CA LEU A 167 -1.75 5.19 -12.76
C LEU A 167 -0.79 4.48 -13.70
N ALA A 168 -0.59 3.18 -13.54
CA ALA A 168 0.28 2.37 -14.38
C ALA A 168 -0.21 2.23 -15.84
N THR A 169 -1.52 2.41 -16.06
CA THR A 169 -2.16 2.30 -17.38
C THR A 169 -2.55 3.66 -17.98
N HIS A 170 -2.23 4.77 -17.32
CA HIS A 170 -2.82 6.09 -17.64
C HIS A 170 -2.03 6.91 -18.66
N ASP A 171 -1.09 6.39 -19.40
CA ASP A 171 -0.40 7.18 -20.37
C ASP A 171 -1.13 7.21 -21.74
N ALA A 172 -1.07 8.37 -22.43
CA ALA A 172 -1.59 8.53 -23.77
C ALA A 172 -0.84 7.65 -24.80
N ASP A 173 0.41 7.32 -24.50
CA ASP A 173 1.30 6.51 -25.35
C ASP A 173 1.29 5.00 -24.97
N GLY A 174 0.48 4.60 -23.99
CA GLY A 174 0.35 3.20 -23.52
C GLY A 174 0.67 3.00 -22.04
N PRO A 175 0.72 1.75 -21.56
CA PRO A 175 1.06 1.45 -20.19
C PRO A 175 2.49 1.89 -19.84
N LEU A 176 2.69 2.40 -18.64
CA LEU A 176 4.00 2.80 -18.16
C LEU A 176 4.97 1.61 -18.10
N SER A 177 6.21 1.84 -18.45
CA SER A 177 7.29 0.91 -18.16
C SER A 177 7.62 0.90 -16.68
N LEU A 178 8.31 -0.14 -16.21
CA LEU A 178 8.78 -0.23 -14.83
C LEU A 178 9.70 0.94 -14.45
N GLU A 179 10.55 1.40 -15.37
CA GLU A 179 11.45 2.54 -15.14
C GLU A 179 10.64 3.84 -14.93
N GLU A 180 9.59 4.04 -15.69
CA GLU A 180 8.68 5.18 -15.52
C GLU A 180 7.93 5.09 -14.19
N LEU A 181 7.49 3.89 -13.76
CA LEU A 181 6.91 3.71 -12.43
C LEU A 181 7.89 4.07 -11.31
N ARG A 182 9.17 3.74 -11.48
CA ARG A 182 10.26 4.11 -10.56
C ARG A 182 10.59 5.61 -10.56
N GLY A 183 10.08 6.37 -11.54
CA GLY A 183 10.41 7.77 -11.73
C GLY A 183 11.75 8.00 -12.41
N ARG A 184 12.24 7.01 -13.16
CA ARG A 184 13.41 7.13 -14.01
C ARG A 184 12.96 7.45 -15.44
N GLU A 185 13.63 8.42 -16.10
CA GLU A 185 13.36 8.70 -17.51
C GLU A 185 13.79 7.51 -18.36
N PRO A 186 12.97 7.09 -19.35
CA PRO A 186 13.37 6.05 -20.30
C PRO A 186 14.57 6.57 -21.10
N GLY A 187 15.75 5.99 -20.89
CA GLY A 187 16.96 6.30 -21.65
C GLY A 187 18.01 7.18 -20.96
N GLY A 188 17.88 7.50 -19.69
CA GLY A 188 18.95 8.11 -18.90
C GLY A 188 20.06 7.09 -18.62
N ASP A 189 21.02 7.00 -19.52
CA ASP A 189 22.30 6.30 -19.30
C ASP A 189 22.92 6.80 -18.00
N SER A 190 23.16 5.90 -17.05
CA SER A 190 23.90 6.18 -15.84
C SER A 190 25.37 6.40 -16.22
N GLY A 191 25.67 7.59 -16.74
CA GLY A 191 27.03 8.05 -16.91
C GLY A 191 27.72 8.04 -15.54
N ALA A 192 28.57 7.06 -15.31
CA ALA A 192 29.44 7.04 -14.16
C ALA A 192 30.23 8.37 -14.13
N PRO A 193 30.39 9.00 -12.94
CA PRO A 193 31.24 10.17 -12.84
C PRO A 193 32.66 9.76 -13.21
N SER A 194 33.16 10.31 -14.33
CA SER A 194 34.56 10.25 -14.69
C SER A 194 35.36 10.93 -13.60
N LEU A 195 36.14 10.16 -12.87
CA LEU A 195 37.17 10.66 -11.99
C LEU A 195 38.31 11.17 -12.87
N PHE A 196 38.45 12.51 -12.92
CA PHE A 196 39.73 13.21 -13.11
C PHE A 196 39.81 14.39 -12.13
#